data_4b6e763e982f15c5197601e117652e36
#
_entry.id   4b6e763e982f15c5197601e117652e36
#
_cell.length_a   1.000
_cell.length_b   1.000
_cell.length_c   1.000
_cell.angle_alpha   90.00
_cell.angle_beta   90.00
_cell.angle_gamma   90.00
#
_symmetry.space_group_name_H-M   'P 1'
#
loop_
_entity.id
_entity.type
_entity.pdbx_description
1 polymer ?
#
loop_
_entity_poly.entity_id
_entity_poly.type
_entity_poly.pdbx_seq_one_letter_code
_entity_poly.pdbx_strand_id
1 'polypeptide(L)'
;MKQIQDLTSIYARKKPAEFADNLCLFFCYNFCKGKIFKDEKEAFDAAEKARLDGFLGDDGFVLNAEAILREGNCFRWSVQKEKISAIGDVKKASPVCFEYNGRAHWVVVENGEIVFNSLENSVCVKNGKPVSMRIIRQLDL
;
A
#
# COMPACT_ATOMS: atom_id res chain seq x y z
N MET A 1 -10.69 -3.55 8.54
CA MET A 1 -9.60 -4.53 8.46
C MET A 1 -8.53 -4.17 9.45
N LYS A 2 -8.07 -5.16 10.18
CA LYS A 2 -6.99 -4.93 11.12
C LYS A 2 -5.66 -4.92 10.45
N GLN A 3 -4.79 -4.31 11.05
CA GLN A 3 -3.36 -4.13 11.05
C GLN A 3 -2.57 -5.26 10.42
N ILE A 4 -2.84 -5.52 9.12
CA ILE A 4 -2.16 -6.58 8.36
C ILE A 4 -0.65 -6.44 8.51
N GLN A 5 -0.14 -5.21 8.48
CA GLN A 5 1.28 -4.94 8.54
C GLN A 5 1.90 -5.35 9.89
N ASP A 6 1.20 -5.10 10.99
CA ASP A 6 1.63 -5.55 12.31
C ASP A 6 1.62 -7.07 12.41
N LEU A 7 0.57 -7.68 11.85
CA LEU A 7 0.40 -9.13 11.92
C LEU A 7 1.43 -9.85 11.06
N THR A 8 1.73 -9.34 9.89
CA THR A 8 2.74 -9.95 9.02
C THR A 8 4.14 -9.90 9.59
N SER A 9 4.41 -9.02 10.56
CA SER A 9 5.71 -8.97 11.20
C SER A 9 6.09 -10.29 11.88
N ILE A 10 5.10 -11.06 12.33
CA ILE A 10 5.32 -12.38 12.92
C ILE A 10 5.95 -13.32 11.90
N TYR A 11 5.46 -13.30 10.67
CA TYR A 11 5.96 -14.14 9.59
C TYR A 11 7.25 -13.60 9.00
N ALA A 12 7.49 -12.32 9.17
CA ALA A 12 8.68 -11.66 8.65
C ALA A 12 9.93 -11.90 9.49
N ARG A 13 9.85 -12.64 10.59
CA ARG A 13 11.00 -12.90 11.48
C ARG A 13 12.21 -13.51 10.79
N LYS A 14 11.98 -14.21 9.66
CA LYS A 14 13.03 -14.82 8.86
C LYS A 14 13.54 -13.91 7.75
N LYS A 15 13.04 -12.67 7.70
CA LYS A 15 13.38 -11.65 6.71
C LYS A 15 13.94 -10.43 7.41
N PRO A 16 14.60 -9.51 6.68
CA PRO A 16 14.96 -8.22 7.28
C PRO A 16 13.72 -7.56 7.87
N ALA A 17 13.86 -6.94 9.04
CA ALA A 17 12.74 -6.30 9.72
C ALA A 17 12.05 -5.25 8.84
N GLU A 18 12.83 -4.55 8.01
CA GLU A 18 12.32 -3.54 7.09
C GLU A 18 11.28 -4.10 6.10
N PHE A 19 11.32 -5.39 5.79
CA PHE A 19 10.39 -5.96 4.81
C PHE A 19 8.93 -5.74 5.22
N ALA A 20 8.58 -6.14 6.44
CA ALA A 20 7.21 -5.96 6.92
C ALA A 20 6.86 -4.48 7.11
N ASP A 21 7.81 -3.69 7.61
CA ASP A 21 7.58 -2.27 7.91
C ASP A 21 7.28 -1.44 6.66
N ASN A 22 7.75 -1.87 5.49
CA ASN A 22 7.61 -1.12 4.25
C ASN A 22 6.56 -1.71 3.30
N LEU A 23 5.68 -2.58 3.79
CA LEU A 23 4.63 -3.20 2.97
C LEU A 23 3.35 -2.36 2.82
N CYS A 24 3.28 -1.20 3.46
CA CYS A 24 2.05 -0.41 3.47
C CYS A 24 1.57 -0.04 2.07
N LEU A 25 2.45 0.37 1.17
CA LEU A 25 2.06 0.72 -0.20
C LEU A 25 1.60 -0.50 -0.99
N PHE A 26 2.28 -1.64 -0.84
CA PHE A 26 1.85 -2.89 -1.45
C PHE A 26 0.41 -3.23 -1.05
N PHE A 27 0.10 -3.14 0.24
CA PHE A 27 -1.26 -3.42 0.72
C PHE A 27 -2.26 -2.40 0.18
N CYS A 28 -1.88 -1.13 0.04
CA CYS A 28 -2.75 -0.11 -0.54
C CYS A 28 -3.10 -0.44 -2.00
N TYR A 29 -2.12 -0.84 -2.81
CA TYR A 29 -2.40 -1.24 -4.19
C TYR A 29 -3.33 -2.44 -4.27
N ASN A 30 -3.15 -3.43 -3.41
CA ASN A 30 -4.05 -4.58 -3.36
C ASN A 30 -5.47 -4.17 -3.00
N PHE A 31 -5.62 -3.30 -2.01
CA PHE A 31 -6.93 -2.78 -1.63
C PHE A 31 -7.59 -2.06 -2.82
N CYS A 32 -6.85 -1.20 -3.51
CA CYS A 32 -7.38 -0.42 -4.63
C CYS A 32 -7.83 -1.28 -5.81
N LYS A 33 -7.20 -2.44 -6.03
CA LYS A 33 -7.65 -3.37 -7.08
C LYS A 33 -8.75 -4.33 -6.60
N GLY A 34 -9.22 -4.18 -5.36
CA GLY A 34 -10.29 -4.99 -4.81
C GLY A 34 -9.87 -6.29 -4.15
N LYS A 35 -8.57 -6.49 -3.91
CA LYS A 35 -8.08 -7.69 -3.25
C LYS A 35 -8.20 -7.55 -1.74
N ILE A 36 -8.93 -8.48 -1.12
CA ILE A 36 -9.08 -8.56 0.34
C ILE A 36 -8.37 -9.82 0.81
N PHE A 37 -7.42 -9.66 1.73
CA PHE A 37 -6.77 -10.81 2.36
C PHE A 37 -7.63 -11.30 3.52
N LYS A 38 -7.82 -12.61 3.61
CA LYS A 38 -8.66 -13.19 4.67
C LYS A 38 -7.95 -13.24 6.02
N ASP A 39 -6.62 -13.31 6.01
CA ASP A 39 -5.80 -13.33 7.22
C ASP A 39 -4.39 -12.82 6.94
N GLU A 40 -3.60 -12.71 8.00
CA GLU A 40 -2.23 -12.21 7.92
C GLU A 40 -1.31 -13.12 7.11
N LYS A 41 -1.53 -14.43 7.18
CA LYS A 41 -0.72 -15.40 6.43
C LYS A 41 -0.90 -15.21 4.94
N GLU A 42 -2.13 -15.05 4.49
CA GLU A 42 -2.42 -14.80 3.07
C GLU A 42 -1.77 -13.49 2.61
N ALA A 43 -1.86 -12.44 3.43
CA ALA A 43 -1.26 -11.16 3.10
C ALA A 43 0.27 -11.27 3.01
N PHE A 44 0.90 -11.95 3.95
CA PHE A 44 2.36 -12.13 3.93
C PHE A 44 2.80 -13.02 2.77
N ASP A 45 2.09 -14.11 2.49
CA ASP A 45 2.41 -15.00 1.37
C ASP A 45 2.33 -14.24 0.04
N ALA A 46 1.34 -13.35 -0.11
CA ALA A 46 1.22 -12.51 -1.30
C ALA A 46 2.41 -11.55 -1.42
N ALA A 47 2.86 -10.97 -0.32
CA ALA A 47 4.02 -10.08 -0.31
C ALA A 47 5.30 -10.85 -0.67
N GLU A 48 5.49 -12.05 -0.13
CA GLU A 48 6.63 -12.89 -0.46
C GLU A 48 6.65 -13.27 -1.94
N LYS A 49 5.48 -13.63 -2.48
CA LYS A 49 5.37 -13.93 -3.91
C LYS A 49 5.74 -12.72 -4.75
N ALA A 50 5.25 -11.55 -4.40
CA ALA A 50 5.58 -10.32 -5.11
C ALA A 50 7.08 -10.01 -5.05
N ARG A 51 7.71 -10.26 -3.90
CA ARG A 51 9.16 -10.09 -3.75
C ARG A 51 9.92 -11.05 -4.67
N LEU A 52 9.54 -12.33 -4.67
CA LEU A 52 10.18 -13.34 -5.52
C LEU A 52 10.00 -13.03 -7.01
N ASP A 53 8.87 -12.44 -7.38
CA ASP A 53 8.59 -12.05 -8.77
C ASP A 53 9.28 -10.73 -9.15
N GLY A 54 9.97 -10.08 -8.22
CA GLY A 54 10.68 -8.82 -8.48
C GLY A 54 9.80 -7.58 -8.42
N PHE A 55 8.58 -7.67 -7.92
CA PHE A 55 7.66 -6.53 -7.81
C PHE A 55 7.89 -5.71 -6.55
N LEU A 56 8.49 -6.32 -5.54
CA LEU A 56 8.94 -5.68 -4.31
C LEU A 56 10.43 -5.92 -4.12
N GLY A 57 11.11 -4.97 -3.50
CA GLY A 57 12.47 -5.16 -3.02
C GLY A 57 12.50 -6.03 -1.77
N ASP A 58 13.68 -6.46 -1.38
CA ASP A 58 13.90 -7.20 -0.13
C ASP A 58 13.55 -6.37 1.10
N ASP A 59 13.47 -5.05 0.94
CA ASP A 59 13.09 -4.09 1.97
C ASP A 59 11.57 -3.83 2.00
N GLY A 60 10.79 -4.43 1.10
CA GLY A 60 9.34 -4.28 1.03
C GLY A 60 8.85 -3.12 0.18
N PHE A 61 9.74 -2.28 -0.33
CA PHE A 61 9.34 -1.17 -1.20
C PHE A 61 8.87 -1.66 -2.58
N VAL A 62 7.88 -0.95 -3.12
CA VAL A 62 7.31 -1.29 -4.43
C VAL A 62 8.29 -0.93 -5.54
N LEU A 63 8.61 -1.93 -6.38
CA LEU A 63 9.45 -1.75 -7.57
C LEU A 63 8.61 -1.69 -8.84
N ASN A 64 7.48 -2.40 -8.89
CA ASN A 64 6.62 -2.45 -10.07
C ASN A 64 5.14 -2.44 -9.67
N ALA A 65 4.59 -1.23 -9.58
CA ALA A 65 3.21 -1.02 -9.15
C ALA A 65 2.20 -1.63 -10.12
N GLU A 66 2.41 -1.47 -11.43
CA GLU A 66 1.51 -1.98 -12.44
C GLU A 66 1.42 -3.51 -12.38
N ALA A 67 2.52 -4.19 -12.14
CA ALA A 67 2.53 -5.65 -12.01
C ALA A 67 1.73 -6.11 -10.79
N ILE A 68 1.83 -5.39 -9.67
CA ILE A 68 1.05 -5.68 -8.47
C ILE A 68 -0.44 -5.54 -8.76
N LEU A 69 -0.83 -4.46 -9.42
CA LEU A 69 -2.22 -4.20 -9.79
C LEU A 69 -2.75 -5.23 -10.78
N ARG A 70 -1.91 -5.67 -11.70
CA ARG A 70 -2.31 -6.60 -12.76
C ARG A 70 -2.48 -8.04 -12.27
N GLU A 71 -1.86 -8.41 -11.18
CA GLU A 71 -1.95 -9.78 -10.70
C GLU A 71 -3.40 -10.16 -10.40
N GLY A 72 -3.84 -11.30 -10.92
CA GLY A 72 -5.19 -11.81 -10.74
C GLY A 72 -6.23 -11.20 -11.67
N ASN A 73 -5.81 -10.36 -12.61
CA ASN A 73 -6.74 -9.80 -13.61
C ASN A 73 -6.01 -9.61 -14.94
N CYS A 74 -6.76 -9.28 -15.99
CA CYS A 74 -6.22 -9.10 -17.34
C CYS A 74 -6.22 -7.63 -17.78
N PHE A 75 -6.44 -6.70 -16.85
CA PHE A 75 -6.51 -5.28 -17.17
C PHE A 75 -5.11 -4.68 -17.29
N ARG A 76 -5.03 -3.60 -18.04
CA ARG A 76 -3.86 -2.73 -18.04
C ARG A 76 -4.08 -1.63 -17.03
N TRP A 77 -2.98 -1.18 -16.43
CA TRP A 77 -3.02 -0.18 -15.36
C TRP A 77 -1.99 0.89 -15.61
N SER A 78 -2.28 2.12 -15.19
CA SER A 78 -1.30 3.18 -15.10
C SER A 78 -1.28 3.72 -13.67
N VAL A 79 -0.10 4.13 -13.23
CA VAL A 79 0.11 4.73 -11.93
C VAL A 79 0.90 6.01 -12.10
N GLN A 80 0.35 7.12 -11.62
CA GLN A 80 1.01 8.42 -11.66
C GLN A 80 1.22 8.93 -10.24
N LYS A 81 2.34 9.62 -10.03
CA LYS A 81 2.65 10.28 -8.76
C LYS A 81 2.17 11.71 -8.81
N GLU A 82 1.55 12.17 -7.72
CA GLU A 82 1.10 13.55 -7.61
C GLU A 82 1.34 14.06 -6.20
N LYS A 83 1.81 15.30 -6.08
CA LYS A 83 1.96 15.96 -4.79
C LYS A 83 0.61 16.50 -4.35
N ILE A 84 0.29 16.34 -3.07
CA ILE A 84 -0.93 16.89 -2.47
C ILE A 84 -0.59 17.52 -1.13
N SER A 85 -1.49 18.36 -0.63
CA SER A 85 -1.36 18.98 0.69
C SER A 85 -2.58 18.71 1.58
N ALA A 86 -3.62 18.12 1.01
CA ALA A 86 -4.85 17.78 1.72
C ALA A 86 -5.53 16.59 1.04
N ILE A 87 -6.35 15.84 1.78
CA ILE A 87 -7.03 14.65 1.24
C ILE A 87 -8.45 14.93 0.74
N GLY A 88 -8.98 16.12 0.99
CA GLY A 88 -10.38 16.45 0.66
C GLY A 88 -10.73 16.29 -0.81
N ASP A 89 -9.77 16.46 -1.72
CA ASP A 89 -10.00 16.38 -3.16
C ASP A 89 -9.77 14.97 -3.73
N VAL A 90 -9.36 14.02 -2.91
CA VAL A 90 -9.15 12.64 -3.34
C VAL A 90 -10.50 11.94 -3.43
N LYS A 91 -10.99 11.72 -4.65
CA LYS A 91 -12.33 11.15 -4.89
C LYS A 91 -12.30 9.63 -5.01
N LYS A 92 -11.52 9.09 -5.94
CA LYS A 92 -11.40 7.65 -6.15
C LYS A 92 -10.40 7.07 -5.15
N ALA A 93 -10.64 5.84 -4.73
CA ALA A 93 -9.72 5.13 -3.84
C ALA A 93 -8.30 5.20 -4.37
N SER A 94 -7.41 5.82 -3.63
CA SER A 94 -6.04 6.10 -4.05
C SER A 94 -5.07 5.98 -2.87
N PRO A 95 -3.89 5.39 -3.07
CA PRO A 95 -2.85 5.42 -2.05
C PRO A 95 -2.38 6.85 -1.79
N VAL A 96 -2.34 7.22 -0.52
CA VAL A 96 -1.87 8.53 -0.07
C VAL A 96 -0.79 8.34 0.99
N CYS A 97 0.31 9.06 0.82
CA CYS A 97 1.43 9.04 1.75
C CYS A 97 1.29 10.16 2.77
N PHE A 98 1.36 9.80 4.04
CA PHE A 98 1.47 10.74 5.15
C PHE A 98 2.90 10.72 5.68
N GLU A 99 3.45 11.88 5.97
CA GLU A 99 4.80 12.00 6.54
C GLU A 99 4.78 12.72 7.88
N TYR A 100 5.66 12.25 8.79
CA TYR A 100 5.87 12.87 10.08
C TYR A 100 7.30 12.58 10.54
N ASN A 101 8.07 13.64 10.77
CA ASN A 101 9.46 13.56 11.27
C ASN A 101 10.33 12.57 10.48
N GLY A 102 10.29 12.66 9.16
CA GLY A 102 11.10 11.80 8.28
C GLY A 102 10.56 10.39 8.10
N ARG A 103 9.44 10.05 8.72
CA ARG A 103 8.75 8.77 8.53
C ARG A 103 7.62 8.94 7.54
N ALA A 104 7.31 7.86 6.82
CA ALA A 104 6.23 7.84 5.83
C ALA A 104 5.36 6.62 6.03
N HIS A 105 4.06 6.77 5.79
CA HIS A 105 3.11 5.68 5.83
C HIS A 105 2.03 5.89 4.77
N TRP A 106 1.68 4.82 4.07
CA TRP A 106 0.68 4.84 3.02
C TRP A 106 -0.65 4.29 3.51
N VAL A 107 -1.72 4.99 3.17
CA VAL A 107 -3.11 4.58 3.42
C VAL A 107 -3.89 4.73 2.13
N VAL A 108 -5.12 4.21 2.07
CA VAL A 108 -6.03 4.48 0.96
C VAL A 108 -7.05 5.52 1.39
N VAL A 109 -7.20 6.55 0.57
CA VAL A 109 -8.19 7.61 0.76
C VAL A 109 -9.22 7.52 -0.37
N GLU A 110 -10.49 7.66 -0.03
CA GLU A 110 -11.59 7.72 -0.98
C GLU A 110 -12.61 8.74 -0.47
N ASN A 111 -13.02 9.64 -1.36
CA ASN A 111 -13.96 10.71 -1.00
C ASN A 111 -13.52 11.52 0.23
N GLY A 112 -12.23 11.82 0.31
CA GLY A 112 -11.66 12.61 1.39
C GLY A 112 -11.52 11.90 2.73
N GLU A 113 -11.74 10.58 2.78
CA GLU A 113 -11.67 9.81 4.01
C GLU A 113 -10.70 8.64 3.88
N ILE A 114 -10.01 8.29 4.96
CA ILE A 114 -9.16 7.11 5.00
C ILE A 114 -10.05 5.88 5.10
N VAL A 115 -10.00 5.02 4.07
CA VAL A 115 -10.83 3.80 4.00
C VAL A 115 -10.01 2.53 4.25
N PHE A 116 -8.69 2.61 4.20
CA PHE A 116 -7.81 1.47 4.50
C PHE A 116 -6.51 1.97 5.12
N ASN A 117 -6.11 1.33 6.20
CA ASN A 117 -4.84 1.60 6.88
C ASN A 117 -4.32 0.28 7.44
N SER A 118 -3.18 -0.17 6.95
CA SER A 118 -2.58 -1.44 7.39
C SER A 118 -1.90 -1.35 8.76
N LEU A 119 -1.78 -0.14 9.32
CA LEU A 119 -1.15 0.12 10.62
C LEU A 119 -2.03 1.10 11.41
N GLU A 120 -2.90 0.57 12.25
CA GLU A 120 -3.96 1.34 12.95
C GLU A 120 -3.43 2.52 13.76
N ASN A 121 -2.29 2.38 14.41
CA ASN A 121 -1.74 3.42 15.28
C ASN A 121 -0.60 4.20 14.63
N SER A 122 -0.65 4.39 13.31
CA SER A 122 0.40 5.12 12.60
C SER A 122 0.52 6.56 13.12
N VAL A 123 1.70 6.91 13.63
CA VAL A 123 2.00 8.28 14.05
C VAL A 123 1.99 9.24 12.85
N CYS A 124 2.33 8.75 11.66
CA CYS A 124 2.32 9.56 10.45
C CYS A 124 0.92 10.05 10.10
N VAL A 125 -0.10 9.19 10.31
CA VAL A 125 -1.50 9.57 10.07
C VAL A 125 -2.01 10.49 11.16
N LYS A 126 -1.69 10.19 12.42
CA LYS A 126 -2.19 10.97 13.57
C LYS A 126 -1.61 12.37 13.66
N ASN A 127 -0.30 12.49 13.42
CA ASN A 127 0.44 13.73 13.68
C ASN A 127 1.06 14.34 12.42
N GLY A 128 1.05 13.61 11.30
CA GLY A 128 1.68 14.04 10.08
C GLY A 128 0.73 14.71 9.10
N LYS A 129 1.22 14.89 7.88
CA LYS A 129 0.50 15.54 6.79
C LYS A 129 0.52 14.69 5.54
N PRO A 130 -0.55 14.71 4.73
CA PRO A 130 -0.51 14.07 3.41
C PRO A 130 0.43 14.88 2.51
N VAL A 131 1.30 14.19 1.78
CA VAL A 131 2.31 14.83 0.95
C VAL A 131 2.26 14.40 -0.50
N SER A 132 1.77 13.19 -0.78
CA SER A 132 1.70 12.68 -2.14
C SER A 132 0.64 11.60 -2.26
N MET A 133 0.22 11.34 -3.50
CA MET A 133 -0.71 10.26 -3.80
C MET A 133 -0.28 9.52 -5.05
N ARG A 134 -0.87 8.36 -5.27
CA ARG A 134 -0.75 7.59 -6.51
C ARG A 134 -2.11 7.59 -7.19
N ILE A 135 -2.15 8.13 -8.41
CA ILE A 135 -3.36 8.07 -9.24
C ILE A 135 -3.33 6.77 -10.02
N ILE A 136 -4.30 5.91 -9.73
CA ILE A 136 -4.40 4.59 -10.35
C ILE A 136 -5.51 4.62 -11.39
N ARG A 137 -5.20 4.20 -12.62
CA ARG A 137 -6.19 4.11 -13.69
C ARG A 137 -6.15 2.72 -14.31
N GLN A 138 -7.33 2.15 -14.46
CA GLN A 138 -7.50 0.93 -15.23
C GLN A 138 -7.71 1.35 -16.69
N LEU A 139 -6.87 0.85 -17.57
CA LEU A 139 -6.90 1.22 -18.97
C LEU A 139 -7.73 0.21 -19.76
N ASP A 140 -8.45 0.71 -20.76
CA ASP A 140 -9.17 -0.15 -21.68
C ASP A 140 -8.17 -0.89 -22.57
N LEU A 141 -8.50 -2.13 -22.87
CA LEU A 141 -7.69 -2.95 -23.78
C LEU A 141 -7.96 -2.62 -25.24
#